data_95607e50a4a112856bb152e5db1e3819
#
_entry.id   95607e50a4a112856bb152e5db1e3819
#
_cell.length_a   1.000
_cell.length_b   1.000
_cell.length_c   1.000
_cell.angle_alpha   90.00
_cell.angle_beta   90.00
_cell.angle_gamma   90.00
#
_symmetry.space_group_name_H-M   'P 1'
#
loop_
_entity.id
_entity.type
_entity.pdbx_description
1 polymer ?
#
loop_
_entity_poly.entity_id
_entity_poly.type
_entity_poly.pdbx_seq_one_letter_code
_entity_poly.pdbx_strand_id
1 'polypeptide(L)' 'MNNEIKFLIDTLTKNLVLRVIKDFGLSVKEALDAVYNSQLYDKILDLETGLYYQSAGYNYQLLHKELVKGKI' A
#
# COMPACT_ATOMS: atom_id res chain seq x y z
N MET A 1 -14.04 4.22 11.44
CA MET A 1 -13.91 3.43 10.20
C MET A 1 -14.82 2.21 10.33
N ASN A 2 -15.68 1.96 9.35
CA ASN A 2 -16.56 0.82 9.44
C ASN A 2 -15.86 -0.48 9.00
N ASN A 3 -16.50 -1.61 9.24
CA ASN A 3 -15.89 -2.93 8.98
C ASN A 3 -15.61 -3.16 7.48
N GLU A 4 -16.45 -2.63 6.61
CA GLU A 4 -16.25 -2.80 5.17
C GLU A 4 -15.02 -2.05 4.69
N ILE A 5 -14.85 -0.82 5.14
CA ILE A 5 -13.69 0.00 4.77
C ILE A 5 -12.43 -0.63 5.34
N LYS A 6 -12.47 -1.08 6.60
CA LYS A 6 -11.33 -1.74 7.21
C LYS A 6 -10.93 -3.00 6.43
N PHE A 7 -11.91 -3.78 6.00
CA PHE A 7 -11.65 -4.97 5.20
C PHE A 7 -10.97 -4.62 3.89
N LEU A 8 -11.43 -3.57 3.20
CA LEU A 8 -10.85 -3.14 1.95
C LEU A 8 -9.41 -2.67 2.14
N ILE A 9 -9.16 -1.90 3.19
CA ILE A 9 -7.80 -1.42 3.49
C ILE A 9 -6.88 -2.60 3.82
N ASP A 10 -7.33 -3.53 4.65
CA ASP A 10 -6.51 -4.68 5.03
C ASP A 10 -6.17 -5.55 3.82
N THR A 11 -7.16 -5.79 2.95
CA THR A 11 -6.96 -6.58 1.74
C THR A 11 -5.99 -5.90 0.79
N LEU A 12 -6.16 -4.60 0.58
CA LEU A 12 -5.27 -3.82 -0.26
C LEU A 12 -3.85 -3.84 0.29
N THR A 13 -3.70 -3.62 1.59
CA THR A 13 -2.38 -3.60 2.25
C THR A 13 -1.67 -4.94 2.05
N LYS A 14 -2.38 -6.04 2.26
CA LYS A 14 -1.82 -7.38 2.06
C LYS A 14 -1.31 -7.57 0.64
N ASN A 15 -2.11 -7.14 -0.35
CA ASN A 15 -1.70 -7.24 -1.74
C ASN A 15 -0.45 -6.40 -2.02
N LEU A 16 -0.39 -5.19 -1.47
CA LEU A 16 0.78 -4.33 -1.66
C LEU A 16 2.04 -4.95 -1.06
N VAL A 17 1.92 -5.51 0.15
CA VAL A 17 3.05 -6.17 0.80
C VAL A 17 3.58 -7.32 -0.05
N LEU A 18 2.69 -8.17 -0.57
CA LEU A 18 3.10 -9.30 -1.40
C LEU A 18 3.81 -8.86 -2.67
N ARG A 19 3.34 -7.79 -3.30
CA ARG A 19 3.96 -7.25 -4.52
C ARG A 19 5.35 -6.68 -4.22
N VAL A 20 5.50 -6.00 -3.09
CA VAL A 20 6.81 -5.45 -2.68
C VAL A 20 7.80 -6.58 -2.45
N ILE A 21 7.38 -7.65 -1.77
CA ILE A 21 8.24 -8.82 -1.56
C ILE A 21 8.74 -9.36 -2.90
N LYS A 22 7.82 -9.53 -3.83
CA LYS A 22 8.14 -10.10 -5.14
C LYS A 22 9.08 -9.21 -5.95
N ASP A 23 8.78 -7.92 -6.01
CA ASP A 23 9.50 -7.02 -6.92
C ASP A 23 10.83 -6.55 -6.36
N PHE A 24 10.95 -6.42 -5.03
CA PHE A 24 12.18 -5.91 -4.41
C PHE A 24 12.97 -6.97 -3.68
N GLY A 25 12.47 -8.19 -3.60
CA GLY A 25 13.19 -9.28 -2.93
C GLY A 25 13.35 -9.08 -1.43
N LEU A 26 12.43 -8.36 -0.80
CA LEU A 26 12.50 -8.05 0.62
C LEU A 26 11.95 -9.20 1.46
N SER A 27 12.38 -9.26 2.73
CA SER A 27 11.74 -10.13 3.70
C SER A 27 10.33 -9.62 4.00
N VAL A 28 9.52 -10.46 4.65
CA VAL A 28 8.17 -10.06 5.07
C VAL A 28 8.24 -8.82 5.96
N LYS A 29 9.15 -8.83 6.94
CA LYS A 29 9.29 -7.69 7.86
C LYS A 29 9.67 -6.41 7.11
N GLU A 30 10.64 -6.51 6.20
CA GLU A 30 11.07 -5.35 5.44
C GLU A 30 9.95 -4.81 4.55
N ALA A 31 9.18 -5.70 3.94
CA ALA A 31 8.06 -5.30 3.10
C ALA A 31 6.95 -4.65 3.91
N LEU A 32 6.64 -5.20 5.09
CA LEU A 32 5.66 -4.60 5.98
C LEU A 32 6.09 -3.19 6.38
N ASP A 33 7.35 -3.03 6.76
CA ASP A 33 7.87 -1.70 7.13
C ASP A 33 7.79 -0.74 5.95
N ALA A 34 8.14 -1.20 4.75
CA ALA A 34 8.10 -0.34 3.57
C ALA A 34 6.68 0.15 3.27
N VAL A 35 5.69 -0.73 3.38
CA VAL A 35 4.30 -0.35 3.10
C VAL A 35 3.74 0.54 4.20
N TYR A 36 3.87 0.12 5.47
CA TYR A 36 3.27 0.85 6.59
C TYR A 36 3.89 2.22 6.82
N ASN A 37 5.16 2.40 6.46
CA ASN A 37 5.83 3.69 6.63
C ASN A 37 5.78 4.55 5.37
N SER A 38 5.09 4.11 4.32
CA SER A 38 5.02 4.85 3.07
C SER A 38 4.06 6.03 3.16
N GLN A 39 4.31 7.05 2.35
CA GLN A 39 3.37 8.17 2.19
C GLN A 39 2.07 7.68 1.57
N LEU A 40 2.16 6.70 0.67
CA LEU A 40 0.96 6.13 0.06
C LEU A 40 0.03 5.53 1.10
N TYR A 41 0.57 4.84 2.11
CA TYR A 41 -0.27 4.23 3.13
C TYR A 41 -1.06 5.30 3.90
N ASP A 42 -0.42 6.41 4.22
CA ASP A 42 -1.12 7.53 4.86
C ASP A 42 -2.28 8.03 3.99
N LYS A 43 -2.08 8.07 2.68
CA LYS A 43 -3.12 8.50 1.74
C LYS A 43 -4.24 7.46 1.63
N ILE A 44 -3.91 6.18 1.71
CA ILE A 44 -4.93 5.12 1.73
C ILE A 44 -5.82 5.25 2.95
N LEU A 45 -5.23 5.57 4.11
CA LEU A 45 -5.98 5.74 5.35
C LEU A 45 -6.82 7.03 5.36
N ASP A 46 -6.47 7.99 4.53
CA ASP A 46 -7.29 9.20 4.36
C ASP A 46 -8.43 8.87 3.40
N LEU A 47 -9.60 8.67 3.96
CA LEU A 47 -10.76 8.20 3.20
C LEU A 47 -11.17 9.16 2.09
N GLU A 48 -10.84 10.43 2.21
CA GLU A 48 -11.19 11.43 1.19
C GLU A 48 -10.45 11.19 -0.13
N THR A 49 -9.27 10.54 -0.09
CA THR A 49 -8.52 10.25 -1.31
C THR A 49 -9.19 9.20 -2.18
N GLY A 50 -10.01 8.35 -1.56
CA GLY A 50 -10.66 7.25 -2.27
C GLY A 50 -9.71 6.14 -2.68
N LEU A 51 -8.45 6.17 -2.27
CA LEU A 51 -7.48 5.17 -2.68
C LEU A 51 -7.80 3.79 -2.13
N TYR A 52 -8.47 3.72 -0.98
CA TYR A 52 -8.77 2.43 -0.34
C TYR A 52 -9.67 1.53 -1.19
N TYR A 53 -10.47 2.10 -2.09
CA TYR A 53 -11.33 1.30 -2.96
C TYR A 53 -10.82 1.22 -4.41
N GLN A 54 -9.65 1.79 -4.69
CA GLN A 54 -9.00 1.61 -5.98
C GLN A 54 -8.30 0.25 -6.03
N SER A 55 -7.99 -0.21 -7.22
CA SER A 55 -7.37 -1.52 -7.39
C SER A 55 -5.99 -1.59 -6.74
N ALA A 56 -5.56 -2.81 -6.42
CA ALA A 56 -4.21 -3.03 -5.91
C ALA A 56 -3.17 -2.60 -6.95
N GLY A 57 -3.43 -2.86 -8.23
CA GLY A 57 -2.51 -2.46 -9.29
C GLY A 57 -2.32 -0.95 -9.36
N TYR A 58 -3.42 -0.21 -9.28
CA TYR A 58 -3.36 1.26 -9.28
C TYR A 58 -2.53 1.77 -8.11
N ASN A 59 -2.85 1.30 -6.91
CA ASN A 59 -2.13 1.71 -5.71
C ASN A 59 -0.66 1.27 -5.75
N TYR A 60 -0.40 0.09 -6.30
CA TYR A 60 0.97 -0.39 -6.37
C TYR A 60 1.84 0.46 -7.30
N GLN A 61 1.28 0.99 -8.39
CA GLN A 61 2.04 1.89 -9.25
C GLN A 61 2.51 3.11 -8.46
N LEU A 62 1.65 3.65 -7.60
CA LEU A 62 2.01 4.78 -6.75
C LEU A 62 3.07 4.39 -5.72
N LEU A 63 2.91 3.23 -5.10
CA LEU A 63 3.86 2.75 -4.11
C LEU A 63 5.23 2.47 -4.74
N HIS A 64 5.24 1.81 -5.88
CA HIS A 64 6.48 1.50 -6.58
C HIS A 64 7.24 2.78 -6.89
N LYS A 65 6.54 3.77 -7.40
CA LYS A 65 7.15 5.07 -7.70
C LYS A 65 7.75 5.70 -6.46
N GLU A 66 7.03 5.64 -5.34
CA GLU A 66 7.52 6.18 -4.07
C GLU A 66 8.78 5.45 -3.61
N LEU A 67 8.77 4.11 -3.65
CA LEU A 67 9.91 3.32 -3.18
C LEU A 67 11.16 3.51 -4.04
N VAL A 68 10.97 3.69 -5.35
CA VAL A 68 12.09 3.89 -6.27
C VAL A 68 12.58 5.33 -6.24
N LYS A 69 11.68 6.30 -6.19
CA LYS A 69 12.03 7.72 -6.30
C LYS A 69 11.99 8.47 -4.98
N GLY A 70 11.50 7.84 -3.93
CA GLY A 70 11.41 8.46 -2.60
C GLY A 70 10.19 9.33 -2.38
N LYS A 71 9.32 9.47 -3.38
CA LYS A 71 8.10 10.29 -3.25
C LYS A 71 7.12 9.96 -4.37
N ILE A 72 5.89 10.34 -4.14
CA ILE A 72 4.84 10.21 -5.15
C ILE A 72 4.30 11.57 -5.55
#